data_8c8736825ee848ebf68c0d03c38a2daa
#
_entry.id   8c8736825ee848ebf68c0d03c38a2daa
#
_cell.length_a   1.000
_cell.length_b   1.000
_cell.length_c   1.000
_cell.angle_alpha   90.00
_cell.angle_beta   90.00
_cell.angle_gamma   90.00
#
_symmetry.space_group_name_H-M   'P 1'
#
loop_
_entity.id
_entity.type
_entity.pdbx_description
1 polymer ?
#
loop_
_entity_poly.entity_id
_entity_poly.type
_entity_poly.pdbx_seq_one_letter_code
_entity_poly.pdbx_strand_id
1 'polypeptide(L)'
;MSYGYSQSLVYANKKANVKSLGVALGRICIRANVSVSEVAEFFGVTRMTIYNWFKGDSVPHSSYAQAISDYIIYTQAQQQK
;
A
#
# COMPACT_ATOMS: atom_id res chain seq x y z
N MET A 1 -10.94 12.71 3.84
CA MET A 1 -10.97 11.91 2.61
C MET A 1 -9.57 11.61 2.15
N SER A 2 -9.30 10.39 1.73
CA SER A 2 -7.98 10.02 1.25
C SER A 2 -7.73 10.60 -0.13
N TYR A 3 -6.65 11.34 -0.26
CA TYR A 3 -6.27 11.96 -1.51
C TYR A 3 -5.88 10.88 -2.53
N GLY A 4 -6.53 10.88 -3.69
CA GLY A 4 -6.22 9.94 -4.76
C GLY A 4 -6.71 8.51 -4.55
N TYR A 5 -7.46 8.24 -3.49
CA TYR A 5 -7.98 6.90 -3.21
C TYR A 5 -9.51 6.91 -3.25
N SER A 6 -10.08 5.96 -3.98
CA SER A 6 -11.53 5.80 -4.00
C SER A 6 -12.02 5.22 -2.68
N GLN A 7 -13.27 5.50 -2.33
CA GLN A 7 -13.83 4.94 -1.12
C GLN A 7 -13.93 3.42 -1.19
N SER A 8 -14.18 2.85 -2.37
CA SER A 8 -14.26 1.40 -2.49
C SER A 8 -12.91 0.75 -2.26
N LEU A 9 -11.81 1.37 -2.69
CA LEU A 9 -10.48 0.86 -2.42
C LEU A 9 -10.17 0.94 -0.92
N VAL A 10 -10.48 2.05 -0.29
CA VAL A 10 -10.26 2.22 1.15
C VAL A 10 -11.03 1.17 1.93
N TYR A 11 -12.28 0.95 1.58
CA TYR A 11 -13.12 -0.05 2.24
C TYR A 11 -12.55 -1.46 2.07
N ALA A 12 -12.19 -1.82 0.83
CA ALA A 12 -11.62 -3.13 0.55
C ALA A 12 -10.32 -3.36 1.34
N ASN A 13 -9.49 -2.33 1.42
CA ASN A 13 -8.24 -2.42 2.19
C ASN A 13 -8.52 -2.66 3.67
N LYS A 14 -9.50 -1.95 4.24
CA LYS A 14 -9.82 -2.11 5.66
C LYS A 14 -10.31 -3.51 5.99
N LYS A 15 -11.02 -4.14 5.06
CA LYS A 15 -11.58 -5.47 5.28
C LYS A 15 -10.56 -6.57 5.01
N ALA A 16 -9.47 -6.27 4.33
CA ALA A 16 -8.48 -7.26 3.95
C ALA A 16 -7.62 -7.67 5.14
N ASN A 17 -6.97 -8.83 5.00
CA ASN A 17 -6.14 -9.38 6.07
C ASN A 17 -4.82 -8.63 6.15
N VAL A 18 -4.60 -7.91 7.25
CA VAL A 18 -3.39 -7.10 7.46
C VAL A 18 -2.12 -7.92 7.60
N LYS A 19 -2.21 -9.24 7.68
CA LYS A 19 -1.02 -10.07 7.69
C LYS A 19 -0.32 -10.07 6.33
N SER A 20 -1.04 -9.75 5.25
CA SER A 20 -0.41 -9.56 3.96
C SER A 20 0.37 -8.26 3.95
N LEU A 21 1.63 -8.30 3.49
CA LEU A 21 2.45 -7.10 3.39
C LEU A 21 1.84 -6.08 2.44
N GLY A 22 1.20 -6.55 1.36
CA GLY A 22 0.54 -5.64 0.43
C GLY A 22 -0.60 -4.87 1.06
N VAL A 23 -1.38 -5.54 1.90
CA VAL A 23 -2.49 -4.90 2.60
C VAL A 23 -1.95 -3.91 3.63
N ALA A 24 -0.91 -4.29 4.37
CA ALA A 24 -0.29 -3.41 5.36
C ALA A 24 0.29 -2.16 4.68
N LEU A 25 0.93 -2.34 3.53
CA LEU A 25 1.45 -1.23 2.75
C LEU A 25 0.31 -0.30 2.34
N GLY A 26 -0.80 -0.86 1.86
CA GLY A 26 -1.95 -0.06 1.46
C GLY A 26 -2.50 0.75 2.61
N ARG A 27 -2.58 0.14 3.79
CA ARG A 27 -3.13 0.83 4.94
C ARG A 27 -2.32 2.06 5.32
N ILE A 28 -0.98 1.93 5.33
CA ILE A 28 -0.14 3.07 5.68
C ILE A 28 -0.13 4.13 4.57
N CYS A 29 -0.14 3.71 3.31
CA CYS A 29 -0.14 4.65 2.19
C CYS A 29 -1.44 5.44 2.12
N ILE A 30 -2.59 4.80 2.38
CA ILE A 30 -3.87 5.49 2.42
C ILE A 30 -3.86 6.52 3.54
N ARG A 31 -3.39 6.14 4.71
CA ARG A 31 -3.32 7.05 5.86
C ARG A 31 -2.41 8.24 5.57
N ALA A 32 -1.29 7.99 4.91
CA ALA A 32 -0.30 9.01 4.62
C ALA A 32 -0.60 9.82 3.36
N ASN A 33 -1.65 9.45 2.63
CA ASN A 33 -2.01 10.09 1.36
C ASN A 33 -0.91 9.98 0.30
N VAL A 34 -0.17 8.87 0.31
CA VAL A 34 0.81 8.59 -0.74
C VAL A 34 0.05 8.04 -1.93
N SER A 35 0.24 8.60 -3.11
CA SER A 35 -0.55 8.19 -4.28
C SER A 35 -0.17 6.79 -4.77
N VAL A 36 -1.14 6.10 -5.38
CA VAL A 36 -0.88 4.79 -5.99
C VAL A 36 0.19 4.91 -7.07
N SER A 37 0.17 5.98 -7.85
CA SER A 37 1.17 6.19 -8.90
C SER A 37 2.59 6.25 -8.32
N GLU A 38 2.75 6.94 -7.21
CA GLU A 38 4.06 7.07 -6.55
C GLU A 38 4.54 5.71 -6.05
N VAL A 39 3.65 4.94 -5.44
CA VAL A 39 4.00 3.60 -4.94
C VAL A 39 4.36 2.67 -6.09
N ALA A 40 3.56 2.69 -7.15
CA ALA A 40 3.81 1.86 -8.33
C ALA A 40 5.16 2.17 -8.94
N GLU A 41 5.48 3.45 -9.06
CA GLU A 41 6.76 3.88 -9.62
C GLU A 41 7.92 3.41 -8.74
N PHE A 42 7.78 3.54 -7.43
CA PHE A 42 8.84 3.12 -6.51
C PHE A 42 9.16 1.62 -6.67
N PHE A 43 8.13 0.79 -6.77
CA PHE A 43 8.33 -0.66 -6.85
C PHE A 43 8.54 -1.16 -8.29
N GLY A 44 8.38 -0.29 -9.29
CA GLY A 44 8.55 -0.69 -10.68
C GLY A 44 7.45 -1.61 -11.18
N VAL A 45 6.23 -1.42 -10.69
CA VAL A 45 5.07 -2.24 -11.09
C VAL A 45 3.95 -1.31 -11.57
N THR A 46 2.88 -1.93 -12.11
CA THR A 46 1.74 -1.14 -12.58
C THR A 46 0.87 -0.72 -11.41
N ARG A 47 0.05 0.31 -11.62
CA ARG A 47 -0.92 0.74 -10.64
C ARG A 47 -1.93 -0.37 -10.32
N MET A 48 -2.30 -1.16 -11.33
CA MET A 48 -3.21 -2.29 -11.12
C MET A 48 -2.62 -3.28 -10.11
N THR A 49 -1.32 -3.57 -10.22
CA THR A 49 -0.64 -4.44 -9.27
C THR A 49 -0.74 -3.88 -7.87
N ILE A 50 -0.53 -2.57 -7.70
CA ILE A 50 -0.62 -1.94 -6.39
C ILE A 50 -2.04 -2.03 -5.83
N TYR A 51 -3.06 -1.77 -6.66
CA TYR A 51 -4.45 -1.92 -6.23
C TYR A 51 -4.72 -3.33 -5.72
N ASN A 52 -4.24 -4.34 -6.44
CA ASN A 52 -4.45 -5.73 -6.04
C ASN A 52 -3.74 -6.05 -4.72
N TRP A 53 -2.54 -5.52 -4.52
CA TRP A 53 -1.83 -5.69 -3.24
C TRP A 53 -2.62 -5.05 -2.09
N PHE A 54 -3.08 -3.82 -2.30
CA PHE A 54 -3.77 -3.06 -1.25
C PHE A 54 -5.09 -3.72 -0.86
N LYS A 55 -5.77 -4.34 -1.82
CA LYS A 55 -7.04 -5.01 -1.56
C LYS A 55 -6.88 -6.43 -1.04
N GLY A 56 -5.67 -6.97 -1.11
CA GLY A 56 -5.43 -8.35 -0.71
C GLY A 56 -5.81 -9.36 -1.78
N ASP A 57 -6.08 -8.92 -3.00
CA ASP A 57 -6.44 -9.81 -4.12
C ASP A 57 -5.23 -10.57 -4.62
N SER A 58 -4.04 -10.04 -4.45
CA SER A 58 -2.81 -10.77 -4.75
C SER A 58 -1.77 -10.42 -3.70
N VAL A 59 -0.83 -11.35 -3.52
CA VAL A 59 0.24 -11.20 -2.53
C VAL A 59 1.51 -10.81 -3.26
N PRO A 60 2.22 -9.77 -2.80
CA PRO A 60 3.49 -9.41 -3.43
C PRO A 60 4.46 -10.59 -3.40
N HIS A 61 5.23 -10.73 -4.48
CA HIS A 61 6.27 -11.75 -4.53
C HIS A 61 7.26 -11.52 -3.38
N SER A 62 7.83 -12.61 -2.86
CA SER A 62 8.73 -12.52 -1.71
C SER A 62 9.93 -11.61 -1.95
N SER A 63 10.32 -11.41 -3.22
CA SER A 63 11.42 -10.51 -3.55
C SER A 63 11.13 -9.07 -3.17
N TYR A 64 9.87 -8.70 -3.00
CA TYR A 64 9.49 -7.34 -2.60
C TYR A 64 9.38 -7.17 -1.09
N ALA A 65 9.48 -8.26 -0.32
CA ALA A 65 9.15 -8.21 1.11
C ALA A 65 9.98 -7.18 1.87
N GLN A 66 11.30 -7.18 1.64
CA GLN A 66 12.17 -6.25 2.35
C GLN A 66 11.87 -4.80 1.95
N ALA A 67 11.71 -4.55 0.66
CA ALA A 67 11.43 -3.21 0.18
C ALA A 67 10.10 -2.69 0.71
N ILE A 68 9.08 -3.56 0.80
CA ILE A 68 7.79 -3.18 1.34
C ILE A 68 7.91 -2.83 2.82
N SER A 69 8.62 -3.68 3.60
CA SER A 69 8.82 -3.41 5.02
C SER A 69 9.54 -2.09 5.23
N ASP A 70 10.58 -1.84 4.45
CA ASP A 70 11.35 -0.60 4.57
C ASP A 70 10.49 0.61 4.21
N TYR A 71 9.65 0.47 3.19
CA TYR A 71 8.76 1.55 2.75
C TYR A 71 7.75 1.89 3.84
N ILE A 72 7.19 0.85 4.47
CA ILE A 72 6.23 1.05 5.57
C ILE A 72 6.88 1.80 6.72
N ILE A 73 8.07 1.37 7.11
CA ILE A 73 8.80 2.01 8.22
C ILE A 73 9.10 3.46 7.89
N TYR A 74 9.58 3.72 6.68
CA TYR A 74 9.88 5.07 6.24
C TYR A 74 8.63 5.96 6.28
N THR A 75 7.53 5.45 5.75
CA THR A 75 6.29 6.22 5.68
C THR A 75 5.73 6.50 7.07
N GLN A 76 5.81 5.52 7.97
CA GLN A 76 5.37 5.72 9.36
C GLN A 76 6.21 6.78 10.05
N ALA A 77 7.51 6.77 9.81
CA ALA A 77 8.39 7.77 10.43
C ALA A 77 8.05 9.18 9.96
N GLN A 78 7.66 9.33 8.69
CA GLN A 78 7.26 10.63 8.16
C GLN A 78 5.98 11.13 8.81
N GLN A 79 5.10 10.23 9.23
CA GLN A 79 3.82 10.60 9.83
C GLN A 79 3.92 11.02 11.29
N GLN A 80 5.01 10.69 11.95
CA GLN A 80 5.16 10.93 13.39
C GLN A 80 5.72 12.30 13.71
N LYS A 81 5.88 13.13 12.74
CA LYS A 81 6.39 14.48 12.95
C LYS A 81 5.39 15.39 13.60
#